data_f3efde8169ec094b81fd099f445c2010
#
_entry.id   f3efde8169ec094b81fd099f445c2010
#
_cell.length_a   1.000
_cell.length_b   1.000
_cell.length_c   1.000
_cell.angle_alpha   90.00
_cell.angle_beta   90.00
_cell.angle_gamma   90.00
#
_symmetry.space_group_name_H-M   'P 1'
#
loop_
_entity.id
_entity.type
_entity.pdbx_description
1 polymer ?
#
loop_
_entity_poly.entity_id
_entity_poly.type
_entity_poly.pdbx_seq_one_letter_code
_entity_poly.pdbx_strand_id
1 'polypeptide(L)'
;MKQIFGLFALLLGVCAANAQTADTVKYAAGNDLYRGITRKLPYRQMVTPYGVEVTFAKTVHIIFPAAVRYVDLGSNHIIAGKADGAENVIRVKATTEGFPGETNFSVICEDGSFFSFNAKYAREPEMLNIEMKDFLENEDTSDFSHTRMNIHFRELGNESPLLVKLIMQSIYKEDRREIRHLGCKRFGVQFLLKSVHSHNGLFY
;
A
#
# COMPACT_ATOMS: atom_id res chain seq x y z
N MET A 1 37.07 47.01 52.16
CA MET A 1 36.12 47.16 51.07
C MET A 1 36.73 46.79 49.70
N LYS A 2 37.28 45.59 49.54
CA LYS A 2 37.91 45.16 48.25
C LYS A 2 37.64 43.66 47.90
N GLN A 3 36.63 43.02 48.47
CA GLN A 3 36.37 41.61 48.21
C GLN A 3 34.93 41.30 47.72
N ILE A 4 34.12 42.29 47.39
CA ILE A 4 32.72 42.07 46.95
C ILE A 4 32.57 42.17 45.42
N PHE A 5 33.60 42.64 44.71
CA PHE A 5 33.55 42.79 43.26
C PHE A 5 33.92 41.50 42.45
N GLY A 6 34.46 40.47 43.11
CA GLY A 6 34.89 39.23 42.43
C GLY A 6 33.81 38.17 42.25
N LEU A 7 32.72 38.29 43.01
CA LEU A 7 31.70 37.23 43.01
C LEU A 7 30.55 37.48 42.00
N PHE A 8 30.48 38.68 41.42
CA PHE A 8 29.41 39.02 40.47
C PHE A 8 29.77 38.75 38.99
N ALA A 9 31.08 38.54 38.72
CA ALA A 9 31.53 38.22 37.34
C ALA A 9 31.46 36.73 36.99
N LEU A 10 31.19 35.83 37.96
CA LEU A 10 31.14 34.37 37.71
C LEU A 10 29.73 33.83 37.48
N LEU A 11 28.70 34.68 37.57
CA LEU A 11 27.28 34.27 37.41
C LEU A 11 26.68 34.61 36.04
N LEU A 12 27.44 35.22 35.14
CA LEU A 12 27.02 35.61 33.80
C LEU A 12 27.55 34.69 32.68
N GLY A 13 28.23 33.59 33.04
CA GLY A 13 28.90 32.70 32.08
C GLY A 13 28.19 31.41 31.74
N VAL A 14 27.00 31.12 32.25
CA VAL A 14 26.37 29.79 32.12
C VAL A 14 25.04 29.79 31.31
N CYS A 15 24.69 30.87 30.64
CA CYS A 15 23.47 30.94 29.82
C CYS A 15 23.72 30.99 28.32
N ALA A 16 24.77 30.38 27.81
CA ALA A 16 25.01 30.35 26.36
C ALA A 16 25.55 29.00 25.90
N ALA A 17 24.75 27.94 25.95
CA ALA A 17 25.01 26.74 25.17
C ALA A 17 23.78 25.81 25.14
N ASN A 18 22.67 26.25 24.61
CA ASN A 18 21.66 25.38 24.01
C ASN A 18 21.20 26.02 22.70
N ALA A 19 22.17 26.32 21.83
CA ALA A 19 21.87 26.44 20.41
C ALA A 19 21.67 24.99 19.88
N GLN A 20 20.42 24.52 19.85
CA GLN A 20 20.08 23.42 19.05
C GLN A 20 20.53 23.71 17.62
N THR A 21 21.56 23.03 17.17
CA THR A 21 21.92 23.00 15.76
C THR A 21 20.72 22.45 15.01
N ALA A 22 19.92 23.36 14.46
CA ALA A 22 18.99 22.99 13.41
C ALA A 22 19.85 22.36 12.30
N ASP A 23 19.72 21.06 12.11
CA ASP A 23 20.26 20.33 10.97
C ASP A 23 19.71 20.98 9.70
N THR A 24 20.44 21.96 9.21
CA THR A 24 20.21 22.54 7.89
C THR A 24 20.67 21.51 6.88
N VAL A 25 19.75 20.62 6.49
CA VAL A 25 19.95 19.75 5.33
C VAL A 25 20.19 20.67 4.14
N LYS A 26 21.45 20.78 3.72
CA LYS A 26 21.83 21.48 2.49
C LYS A 26 21.23 20.69 1.32
N TYR A 27 20.07 21.11 0.87
CA TYR A 27 19.54 20.66 -0.42
C TYR A 27 20.43 21.21 -1.52
N ALA A 28 20.96 20.33 -2.36
CA ALA A 28 21.67 20.73 -3.58
C ALA A 28 20.77 21.67 -4.39
N ALA A 29 21.35 22.75 -4.90
CA ALA A 29 20.64 23.75 -5.70
C ALA A 29 20.26 23.18 -7.07
N GLY A 30 19.20 22.35 -7.11
CA GLY A 30 18.48 22.01 -8.32
C GLY A 30 17.23 22.88 -8.41
N ASN A 31 16.71 23.08 -9.62
CA ASN A 31 15.43 23.74 -9.87
C ASN A 31 14.26 22.90 -9.31
N ASP A 32 14.23 22.69 -8.00
CA ASP A 32 13.14 21.95 -7.37
C ASP A 32 11.94 22.91 -7.19
N LEU A 33 10.97 22.78 -8.08
CA LEU A 33 9.74 23.57 -8.12
C LEU A 33 8.94 23.45 -6.80
N TYR A 34 9.16 22.37 -6.05
CA TYR A 34 8.40 22.03 -4.83
C TYR A 34 9.18 22.30 -3.55
N ARG A 35 10.33 22.94 -3.64
CA ARG A 35 11.18 23.24 -2.48
C ARG A 35 10.41 24.05 -1.44
N GLY A 36 10.24 23.48 -0.24
CA GLY A 36 9.53 24.11 0.88
C GLY A 36 8.00 23.94 0.87
N ILE A 37 7.42 23.33 -0.18
CA ILE A 37 5.97 23.04 -0.27
C ILE A 37 5.66 21.61 0.15
N THR A 38 6.62 20.68 0.02
CA THR A 38 6.42 19.27 0.35
C THR A 38 6.66 18.98 1.82
N ARG A 39 5.78 18.20 2.44
CA ARG A 39 5.97 17.66 3.78
C ARG A 39 6.87 16.43 3.74
N LYS A 40 7.79 16.30 4.69
CA LYS A 40 8.54 15.06 4.87
C LYS A 40 7.59 13.95 5.34
N LEU A 41 7.66 12.79 4.69
CA LEU A 41 6.98 11.59 5.16
C LEU A 41 7.79 10.97 6.30
N PRO A 42 7.23 10.77 7.50
CA PRO A 42 7.91 10.06 8.56
C PRO A 42 8.00 8.57 8.23
N TYR A 43 9.10 7.92 8.63
CA TYR A 43 9.32 6.48 8.41
C TYR A 43 8.17 5.59 8.88
N ARG A 44 7.48 5.97 9.96
CA ARG A 44 6.31 5.24 10.48
C ARG A 44 5.12 5.15 9.52
N GLN A 45 5.12 5.97 8.45
CA GLN A 45 4.10 5.95 7.40
C GLN A 45 4.56 5.18 6.16
N MET A 46 5.77 4.63 6.18
CA MET A 46 6.29 3.82 5.10
C MET A 46 5.74 2.40 5.21
N VAL A 47 5.17 1.91 4.12
CA VAL A 47 4.90 0.48 3.97
C VAL A 47 6.22 -0.19 3.60
N THR A 48 6.74 -1.02 4.50
CA THR A 48 7.99 -1.74 4.24
C THR A 48 7.78 -2.79 3.15
N PRO A 49 8.54 -2.74 2.04
CA PRO A 49 8.41 -3.73 0.99
C PRO A 49 9.00 -5.08 1.40
N TYR A 50 8.41 -6.17 0.93
CA TYR A 50 8.98 -7.51 1.01
C TYR A 50 10.11 -7.67 -0.02
N GLY A 51 11.22 -8.28 0.38
CA GLY A 51 12.31 -8.63 -0.55
C GLY A 51 11.95 -9.90 -1.32
N VAL A 52 12.09 -9.88 -2.64
CA VAL A 52 11.90 -11.07 -3.48
C VAL A 52 13.02 -11.20 -4.50
N GLU A 53 13.49 -12.43 -4.72
CA GLU A 53 14.43 -12.74 -5.77
C GLU A 53 13.70 -13.27 -7.00
N VAL A 54 14.05 -12.75 -8.17
CA VAL A 54 13.49 -13.18 -9.45
C VAL A 54 14.59 -13.61 -10.41
N THR A 55 14.29 -14.55 -11.29
CA THR A 55 15.25 -15.06 -12.27
C THR A 55 14.63 -15.13 -13.65
N PHE A 56 15.47 -15.17 -14.67
CA PHE A 56 15.05 -15.39 -16.05
C PHE A 56 14.66 -16.85 -16.32
N ALA A 57 15.35 -17.81 -15.69
CA ALA A 57 15.17 -19.24 -15.98
C ALA A 57 13.95 -19.88 -15.30
N LYS A 58 13.54 -19.37 -14.14
CA LYS A 58 12.46 -19.93 -13.32
C LYS A 58 11.38 -18.88 -13.04
N THR A 59 10.20 -19.33 -12.68
CA THR A 59 9.09 -18.45 -12.30
C THR A 59 8.90 -18.47 -10.79
N VAL A 60 8.77 -17.30 -10.20
CA VAL A 60 8.37 -17.14 -8.79
C VAL A 60 6.87 -17.03 -8.71
N HIS A 61 6.24 -17.83 -7.87
CA HIS A 61 4.81 -17.77 -7.60
C HIS A 61 4.58 -17.14 -6.23
N ILE A 62 3.67 -16.16 -6.18
CA ILE A 62 3.28 -15.51 -4.93
C ILE A 62 1.78 -15.71 -4.77
N ILE A 63 1.40 -16.34 -3.65
CA ILE A 63 0.03 -16.71 -3.30
C ILE A 63 -0.48 -15.71 -2.29
N PHE A 64 -1.54 -15.00 -2.61
CA PHE A 64 -2.16 -13.98 -1.77
C PHE A 64 -3.37 -14.52 -1.02
N PRO A 65 -3.74 -13.93 0.14
CA PRO A 65 -4.91 -14.36 0.91
C PRO A 65 -6.24 -14.08 0.21
N ALA A 66 -6.26 -13.18 -0.78
CA ALA A 66 -7.44 -12.83 -1.56
C ALA A 66 -7.10 -12.73 -3.04
N ALA A 67 -8.12 -12.72 -3.90
CA ALA A 67 -7.96 -12.57 -5.34
C ALA A 67 -7.21 -11.28 -5.68
N VAL A 68 -6.27 -11.36 -6.61
CA VAL A 68 -5.48 -10.21 -7.06
C VAL A 68 -6.30 -9.37 -8.02
N ARG A 69 -6.47 -8.10 -7.71
CA ARG A 69 -7.17 -7.14 -8.55
C ARG A 69 -6.23 -6.43 -9.52
N TYR A 70 -5.08 -5.99 -9.01
CA TYR A 70 -4.15 -5.16 -9.77
C TYR A 70 -2.70 -5.46 -9.41
N VAL A 71 -1.82 -5.44 -10.40
CA VAL A 71 -0.36 -5.54 -10.25
C VAL A 71 0.27 -4.36 -10.97
N ASP A 72 1.12 -3.62 -10.28
CA ASP A 72 1.89 -2.51 -10.82
C ASP A 72 3.39 -2.83 -10.81
N LEU A 73 4.05 -2.68 -11.95
CA LEU A 73 5.46 -2.98 -12.12
C LEU A 73 6.27 -1.69 -12.24
N GLY A 74 7.28 -1.53 -11.38
CA GLY A 74 8.13 -0.35 -11.38
C GLY A 74 9.08 -0.23 -12.59
N SER A 75 9.34 -1.33 -13.27
CA SER A 75 10.19 -1.34 -14.49
C SER A 75 9.86 -2.51 -15.40
N ASN A 76 10.43 -2.47 -16.61
CA ASN A 76 10.36 -3.55 -17.60
C ASN A 76 11.36 -4.69 -17.36
N HIS A 77 12.14 -4.64 -16.27
CA HIS A 77 13.08 -5.72 -15.91
C HIS A 77 12.37 -6.97 -15.40
N ILE A 78 11.13 -6.84 -15.00
CA ILE A 78 10.29 -7.95 -14.55
C ILE A 78 8.98 -7.98 -15.34
N ILE A 79 8.42 -9.17 -15.43
CA ILE A 79 7.08 -9.41 -15.94
C ILE A 79 6.29 -10.15 -14.88
N ALA A 80 5.04 -9.76 -14.69
CA ALA A 80 4.13 -10.45 -13.79
C ALA A 80 2.77 -10.66 -14.47
N GLY A 81 2.08 -11.71 -14.04
CA GLY A 81 0.73 -12.02 -14.51
C GLY A 81 0.02 -12.97 -13.56
N LYS A 82 -1.30 -12.96 -13.56
CA LYS A 82 -2.09 -13.94 -12.82
C LYS A 82 -1.85 -15.34 -13.37
N ALA A 83 -1.90 -16.34 -12.50
CA ALA A 83 -1.91 -17.73 -12.92
C ALA A 83 -3.31 -18.10 -13.45
N ASP A 84 -3.36 -18.85 -14.55
CA ASP A 84 -4.62 -19.27 -15.15
C ASP A 84 -5.43 -20.13 -14.17
N GLY A 85 -6.68 -19.75 -13.91
CA GLY A 85 -7.57 -20.44 -12.98
C GLY A 85 -7.26 -20.23 -11.49
N ALA A 86 -6.27 -19.40 -11.14
CA ALA A 86 -5.94 -19.07 -9.75
C ALA A 86 -5.87 -17.56 -9.56
N GLU A 87 -6.99 -16.96 -9.20
CA GLU A 87 -7.14 -15.50 -9.12
C GLU A 87 -6.28 -14.86 -8.02
N ASN A 88 -5.85 -15.63 -7.02
CA ASN A 88 -5.01 -15.17 -5.92
C ASN A 88 -3.53 -15.49 -6.09
N VAL A 89 -3.10 -15.94 -7.26
CA VAL A 89 -1.70 -16.26 -7.53
C VAL A 89 -1.15 -15.41 -8.64
N ILE A 90 -0.01 -14.75 -8.40
CA ILE A 90 0.77 -14.11 -9.45
C ILE A 90 2.04 -14.89 -9.76
N ARG A 91 2.42 -14.83 -11.01
CA ARG A 91 3.70 -15.36 -11.53
C ARG A 91 4.59 -14.19 -11.83
N VAL A 92 5.79 -14.16 -11.25
CA VAL A 92 6.77 -13.10 -11.47
C VAL A 92 8.05 -13.71 -12.05
N LYS A 93 8.64 -13.05 -13.02
CA LYS A 93 9.85 -13.50 -13.71
C LYS A 93 10.68 -12.31 -14.18
N ALA A 94 12.00 -12.45 -14.22
CA ALA A 94 12.86 -11.47 -14.88
C ALA A 94 12.70 -11.57 -16.40
N THR A 95 12.75 -10.44 -17.11
CA THR A 95 12.68 -10.37 -18.58
C THR A 95 14.01 -10.64 -19.24
N THR A 96 15.11 -10.45 -18.52
CA THR A 96 16.50 -10.63 -18.98
C THR A 96 17.33 -11.31 -17.91
N GLU A 97 18.42 -11.95 -18.33
CA GLU A 97 19.44 -12.44 -17.40
C GLU A 97 20.22 -11.24 -16.82
N GLY A 98 20.13 -11.08 -15.50
CA GLY A 98 20.88 -10.07 -14.78
C GLY A 98 20.47 -8.63 -15.10
N PHE A 99 19.58 -8.05 -14.32
CA PHE A 99 19.38 -6.60 -14.35
C PHE A 99 20.10 -5.94 -13.15
N PRO A 100 20.66 -4.72 -13.33
CA PRO A 100 21.40 -4.05 -12.28
C PRO A 100 20.46 -3.47 -11.23
N GLY A 101 20.88 -3.57 -9.95
CA GLY A 101 20.12 -2.98 -8.84
C GLY A 101 18.86 -3.73 -8.48
N GLU A 102 17.87 -2.99 -8.03
CA GLU A 102 16.55 -3.48 -7.63
C GLU A 102 15.47 -2.78 -8.44
N THR A 103 14.35 -3.45 -8.60
CA THR A 103 13.10 -2.85 -9.05
C THR A 103 12.01 -3.13 -8.03
N ASN A 104 10.85 -2.55 -8.20
CA ASN A 104 9.74 -2.79 -7.31
C ASN A 104 8.49 -3.21 -8.07
N PHE A 105 7.57 -3.82 -7.37
CA PHE A 105 6.19 -3.99 -7.83
C PHE A 105 5.25 -3.98 -6.63
N SER A 106 4.00 -3.67 -6.90
CA SER A 106 2.95 -3.70 -5.90
C SER A 106 1.74 -4.50 -6.36
N VAL A 107 1.04 -5.07 -5.40
CA VAL A 107 -0.13 -5.90 -5.63
C VAL A 107 -1.28 -5.40 -4.77
N ILE A 108 -2.44 -5.24 -5.39
CA ILE A 108 -3.69 -4.89 -4.72
C ILE A 108 -4.64 -6.06 -4.89
N CYS A 109 -5.17 -6.55 -3.77
CA CYS A 109 -6.17 -7.61 -3.76
C CYS A 109 -7.59 -7.04 -3.74
N GLU A 110 -8.57 -7.89 -4.06
CA GLU A 110 -9.99 -7.49 -4.08
C GLU A 110 -10.55 -7.10 -2.70
N ASP A 111 -9.93 -7.58 -1.62
CA ASP A 111 -10.28 -7.21 -0.25
C ASP A 111 -9.69 -5.85 0.19
N GLY A 112 -8.94 -5.19 -0.70
CA GLY A 112 -8.25 -3.93 -0.43
C GLY A 112 -6.85 -4.09 0.19
N SER A 113 -6.36 -5.30 0.39
CA SER A 113 -4.99 -5.54 0.88
C SER A 113 -3.97 -5.03 -0.13
N PHE A 114 -2.91 -4.37 0.37
CA PHE A 114 -1.80 -3.86 -0.43
C PHE A 114 -0.50 -4.53 -0.01
N PHE A 115 0.21 -5.03 -0.99
CA PHE A 115 1.53 -5.64 -0.81
C PHE A 115 2.55 -4.93 -1.69
N SER A 116 3.67 -4.53 -1.10
CA SER A 116 4.79 -3.90 -1.80
C SER A 116 5.99 -4.82 -1.80
N PHE A 117 6.69 -4.90 -2.92
CA PHE A 117 7.85 -5.77 -3.09
C PHE A 117 9.02 -5.00 -3.70
N ASN A 118 10.23 -5.27 -3.18
CA ASN A 118 11.49 -4.98 -3.85
C ASN A 118 12.02 -6.26 -4.48
N ALA A 119 12.21 -6.23 -5.80
CA ALA A 119 12.68 -7.37 -6.57
C ALA A 119 14.12 -7.17 -7.03
N LYS A 120 14.98 -8.14 -6.75
CA LYS A 120 16.34 -8.20 -7.27
C LYS A 120 16.53 -9.45 -8.13
N TYR A 121 17.47 -9.38 -9.08
CA TYR A 121 17.83 -10.55 -9.85
C TYR A 121 18.70 -11.50 -9.03
N ALA A 122 18.33 -12.78 -9.04
CA ALA A 122 19.18 -13.88 -8.55
C ALA A 122 19.16 -15.00 -9.57
N ARG A 123 20.32 -15.56 -9.89
CA ARG A 123 20.41 -16.70 -10.82
C ARG A 123 19.68 -17.92 -10.27
N GLU A 124 19.82 -18.14 -8.97
CA GLU A 124 19.16 -19.20 -8.20
C GLU A 124 18.43 -18.57 -7.01
N PRO A 125 17.15 -18.19 -7.15
CA PRO A 125 16.35 -17.66 -6.05
C PRO A 125 16.20 -18.67 -4.93
N GLU A 126 16.27 -18.21 -3.68
CA GLU A 126 16.03 -19.07 -2.51
C GLU A 126 14.59 -19.58 -2.46
N MET A 127 13.64 -18.74 -2.83
CA MET A 127 12.22 -19.05 -2.77
C MET A 127 11.58 -18.89 -4.15
N LEU A 128 10.92 -19.96 -4.61
CA LEU A 128 10.16 -19.96 -5.86
C LEU A 128 8.65 -19.92 -5.63
N ASN A 129 8.20 -20.31 -4.43
CA ASN A 129 6.79 -20.30 -4.06
C ASN A 129 6.65 -19.62 -2.70
N ILE A 130 5.92 -18.50 -2.65
CA ILE A 130 5.79 -17.63 -1.49
C ILE A 130 4.31 -17.53 -1.15
N GLU A 131 3.93 -17.85 0.08
CA GLU A 131 2.58 -17.69 0.59
C GLU A 131 2.52 -16.46 1.51
N MET A 132 1.71 -15.47 1.13
CA MET A 132 1.59 -14.22 1.87
C MET A 132 0.65 -14.30 3.07
N LYS A 133 -0.11 -15.40 3.20
CA LYS A 133 -1.10 -15.57 4.28
C LYS A 133 -0.44 -15.63 5.66
N ASP A 134 0.63 -16.38 5.78
CA ASP A 134 1.32 -16.61 7.06
C ASP A 134 2.04 -15.35 7.58
N PHE A 135 2.41 -14.44 6.69
CA PHE A 135 3.00 -13.15 7.07
C PHE A 135 2.00 -12.21 7.77
N LEU A 136 0.71 -12.46 7.65
CA LEU A 136 -0.35 -11.66 8.29
C LEU A 136 -0.73 -12.20 9.68
N GLU A 137 -0.44 -13.47 9.97
CA GLU A 137 -0.84 -14.14 11.22
C GLU A 137 0.28 -14.17 12.28
N ASN A 138 1.55 -13.99 11.90
CA ASN A 138 2.71 -14.14 12.80
C ASN A 138 3.24 -12.82 13.38
N GLU A 139 2.50 -11.73 13.34
CA GLU A 139 2.95 -10.40 13.79
C GLU A 139 2.79 -10.10 15.28
N ASP A 140 2.84 -11.12 16.16
CA ASP A 140 2.79 -10.86 17.62
C ASP A 140 4.14 -10.48 18.26
N THR A 141 5.21 -10.36 17.49
CA THR A 141 6.53 -10.00 18.06
C THR A 141 7.40 -9.20 17.11
N SER A 142 7.25 -7.92 17.07
CA SER A 142 8.26 -6.85 17.02
C SER A 142 7.77 -5.61 16.28
N ASP A 143 7.99 -4.50 16.85
CA ASP A 143 7.94 -3.04 16.64
C ASP A 143 7.80 -2.43 15.22
N PHE A 144 7.53 -3.20 14.19
CA PHE A 144 7.18 -2.69 12.86
C PHE A 144 5.80 -3.20 12.49
N SER A 145 4.76 -2.51 12.95
CA SER A 145 3.40 -2.78 12.52
C SER A 145 3.33 -2.61 11.00
N HIS A 146 3.30 -3.73 10.28
CA HIS A 146 2.83 -3.75 8.90
C HIS A 146 1.36 -3.36 8.91
N THR A 147 1.12 -2.07 8.88
CA THR A 147 -0.21 -1.52 8.81
C THR A 147 -0.83 -2.06 7.52
N ARG A 148 -1.83 -2.94 7.65
CA ARG A 148 -2.70 -3.28 6.51
C ARG A 148 -3.20 -1.98 5.92
N MET A 149 -2.61 -1.58 4.81
CA MET A 149 -3.08 -0.41 4.10
C MET A 149 -4.32 -0.84 3.32
N ASN A 150 -5.48 -0.63 3.90
CA ASN A 150 -6.73 -0.75 3.17
C ASN A 150 -6.73 0.34 2.10
N ILE A 151 -6.61 -0.05 0.85
CA ILE A 151 -6.73 0.87 -0.26
C ILE A 151 -8.22 1.12 -0.48
N HIS A 152 -8.61 2.36 -0.24
CA HIS A 152 -9.96 2.82 -0.54
C HIS A 152 -10.02 3.19 -2.02
N PHE A 153 -10.92 2.54 -2.75
CA PHE A 153 -11.21 2.91 -4.12
C PHE A 153 -12.13 4.13 -4.12
N ARG A 154 -11.83 5.09 -5.01
CA ARG A 154 -12.60 6.34 -5.10
C ARG A 154 -14.10 6.11 -5.26
N GLU A 155 -14.48 5.06 -6.00
CA GLU A 155 -15.86 4.67 -6.25
C GLU A 155 -16.56 4.09 -5.02
N LEU A 156 -15.80 3.60 -4.04
CA LEU A 156 -16.32 2.99 -2.82
C LEU A 156 -16.28 3.94 -1.61
N GLY A 157 -15.81 5.19 -1.80
CA GLY A 157 -15.65 6.15 -0.70
C GLY A 157 -14.69 5.62 0.36
N ASN A 158 -15.14 5.56 1.61
CA ASN A 158 -14.36 5.06 2.75
C ASN A 158 -14.62 3.57 3.05
N GLU A 159 -15.44 2.90 2.23
CA GLU A 159 -15.81 1.51 2.48
C GLU A 159 -14.79 0.53 1.90
N SER A 160 -14.54 -0.56 2.61
CA SER A 160 -13.69 -1.62 2.09
C SER A 160 -14.42 -2.40 0.99
N PRO A 161 -13.71 -2.85 -0.06
CA PRO A 161 -14.31 -3.67 -1.12
C PRO A 161 -15.00 -4.93 -0.58
N LEU A 162 -14.47 -5.51 0.49
CA LEU A 162 -15.07 -6.68 1.15
C LEU A 162 -16.43 -6.35 1.76
N LEU A 163 -16.53 -5.22 2.47
CA LEU A 163 -17.79 -4.79 3.07
C LEU A 163 -18.85 -4.51 1.98
N VAL A 164 -18.48 -3.80 0.91
CA VAL A 164 -19.36 -3.55 -0.24
C VAL A 164 -19.85 -4.89 -0.84
N LYS A 165 -18.97 -5.85 -1.05
CA LYS A 165 -19.31 -7.19 -1.53
C LYS A 165 -20.30 -7.90 -0.61
N LEU A 166 -20.09 -7.85 0.71
CA LEU A 166 -20.99 -8.46 1.70
C LEU A 166 -22.37 -7.79 1.70
N ILE A 167 -22.44 -6.46 1.61
CA ILE A 167 -23.69 -5.71 1.50
C ILE A 167 -24.44 -6.12 0.23
N MET A 168 -23.76 -6.13 -0.92
CA MET A 168 -24.37 -6.53 -2.19
C MET A 168 -24.86 -7.99 -2.16
N GLN A 169 -24.11 -8.90 -1.54
CA GLN A 169 -24.53 -10.29 -1.38
C GLN A 169 -25.75 -10.42 -0.46
N SER A 170 -25.83 -9.63 0.60
CA SER A 170 -26.99 -9.61 1.48
C SER A 170 -28.24 -9.15 0.73
N ILE A 171 -28.14 -8.01 0.02
CA ILE A 171 -29.24 -7.47 -0.79
C ILE A 171 -29.68 -8.50 -1.86
N TYR A 172 -28.73 -9.15 -2.52
CA TYR A 172 -29.03 -10.18 -3.52
C TYR A 172 -29.76 -11.41 -2.93
N LYS A 173 -29.33 -11.84 -1.73
CA LYS A 173 -29.94 -13.00 -1.06
C LYS A 173 -31.36 -12.70 -0.54
N GLU A 174 -31.57 -11.50 -0.05
CA GLU A 174 -32.89 -11.08 0.43
C GLU A 174 -33.90 -10.97 -0.71
N ASP A 175 -33.47 -10.62 -1.92
CA ASP A 175 -34.27 -10.45 -3.16
C ASP A 175 -35.60 -9.73 -2.94
N ARG A 176 -35.62 -8.75 -2.01
CA ARG A 176 -36.82 -8.04 -1.60
C ARG A 176 -37.20 -7.00 -2.66
N ARG A 177 -38.45 -7.02 -3.11
CA ARG A 177 -38.97 -6.02 -4.02
C ARG A 177 -39.74 -4.94 -3.27
N GLU A 178 -39.11 -3.79 -3.06
CA GLU A 178 -39.72 -2.63 -2.41
C GLU A 178 -40.36 -1.68 -3.42
N ILE A 179 -39.76 -1.56 -4.61
CA ILE A 179 -40.21 -0.69 -5.69
C ILE A 179 -40.97 -1.52 -6.73
N ARG A 180 -42.27 -1.27 -6.88
CA ARG A 180 -43.15 -2.12 -7.71
C ARG A 180 -43.39 -1.61 -9.12
N HIS A 181 -43.23 -0.31 -9.37
CA HIS A 181 -43.72 0.34 -10.60
C HIS A 181 -42.61 1.02 -11.41
N LEU A 182 -41.35 0.84 -11.08
CA LEU A 182 -40.25 1.42 -11.81
C LEU A 182 -39.52 0.40 -12.66
N GLY A 183 -39.60 0.61 -13.98
CA GLY A 183 -38.91 -0.24 -14.94
C GLY A 183 -39.05 0.30 -16.35
N CYS A 184 -38.19 -0.17 -17.24
CA CYS A 184 -38.26 0.12 -18.66
C CYS A 184 -38.05 -1.12 -19.50
N LYS A 185 -38.64 -1.18 -20.67
CA LYS A 185 -38.44 -2.24 -21.66
C LYS A 185 -37.89 -1.62 -22.94
N ARG A 186 -36.74 -2.08 -23.39
CA ARG A 186 -36.12 -1.60 -24.62
C ARG A 186 -35.32 -2.71 -25.28
N PHE A 187 -35.35 -2.79 -26.59
CA PHE A 187 -34.61 -3.80 -27.37
C PHE A 187 -34.86 -5.27 -26.93
N GLY A 188 -36.07 -5.60 -26.48
CA GLY A 188 -36.41 -6.96 -26.00
C GLY A 188 -35.95 -7.27 -24.56
N VAL A 189 -35.23 -6.35 -23.90
CA VAL A 189 -34.77 -6.49 -22.51
C VAL A 189 -35.65 -5.64 -21.61
N GLN A 190 -36.04 -6.21 -20.46
CA GLN A 190 -36.80 -5.54 -19.43
C GLN A 190 -35.91 -5.28 -18.21
N PHE A 191 -35.81 -4.01 -17.80
CA PHE A 191 -35.16 -3.57 -16.57
C PHE A 191 -36.20 -3.23 -15.52
N LEU A 192 -36.06 -3.79 -14.34
CA LEU A 192 -36.92 -3.50 -13.19
C LEU A 192 -36.06 -3.06 -12.04
N LEU A 193 -36.32 -1.91 -11.45
CA LEU A 193 -35.72 -1.51 -10.20
C LEU A 193 -36.51 -2.18 -9.07
N LYS A 194 -35.83 -3.02 -8.27
CA LYS A 194 -36.45 -3.75 -7.17
C LYS A 194 -36.40 -2.98 -5.84
N SER A 195 -35.23 -2.45 -5.53
CA SER A 195 -34.94 -1.72 -4.31
C SER A 195 -33.75 -0.78 -4.50
N VAL A 196 -33.58 0.18 -3.60
CA VAL A 196 -32.39 1.02 -3.49
C VAL A 196 -31.94 0.99 -2.04
N HIS A 197 -30.73 0.61 -1.81
CA HIS A 197 -30.12 0.59 -0.49
C HIS A 197 -29.02 1.64 -0.41
N SER A 198 -28.82 2.22 0.75
CA SER A 198 -27.73 3.17 0.97
C SER A 198 -26.97 2.84 2.25
N HIS A 199 -25.64 2.98 2.19
CA HIS A 199 -24.75 2.82 3.33
C HIS A 199 -23.59 3.81 3.19
N ASN A 200 -23.38 4.65 4.18
CA ASN A 200 -22.31 5.65 4.24
C ASN A 200 -22.14 6.49 2.94
N GLY A 201 -23.26 6.85 2.31
CA GLY A 201 -23.26 7.68 1.09
C GLY A 201 -23.09 6.92 -0.21
N LEU A 202 -22.91 5.60 -0.17
CA LEU A 202 -22.98 4.72 -1.34
C LEU A 202 -24.41 4.22 -1.56
N PHE A 203 -24.77 4.02 -2.82
CA PHE A 203 -26.06 3.48 -3.23
C PHE A 203 -25.85 2.15 -3.97
N TYR A 204 -26.70 1.17 -3.67
CA TYR A 204 -26.67 -0.18 -4.22
C TYR A 204 -27.96 -0.56 -4.90
#